data_9e4b6cd63d03c3d6e97342067e52ff71
#
_entry.id   9e4b6cd63d03c3d6e97342067e52ff71
#
_cell.length_a   1.000
_cell.length_b   1.000
_cell.length_c   1.000
_cell.angle_alpha   90.00
_cell.angle_beta   90.00
_cell.angle_gamma   90.00
#
_symmetry.space_group_name_H-M   'P 1'
#
loop_
_entity.id
_entity.type
_entity.pdbx_description
1 polymer ?
#
loop_
_entity_poly.entity_id
_entity_poly.type
_entity_poly.pdbx_seq_one_letter_code
_entity_poly.pdbx_strand_id
1 'polypeptide(L)'
;NLVAMIKRNMNTPDLAGTVDITNMSISIVDNFFSSFVRDEVLLDHLDCVRASSIQSFSDWFSCQPTSAVGQLANFNFIDLPAFDTYMHMIKRQPKSRLDTSIQSEYPALQTIVYHPKVVNAVFGPVFKYLTTKFLSMVDSSKFFFYTRKKPEDLQEFFSDLSSHSDYEILELDVSKYDKSQSDFHFSIEMAIWEKLGLDDILAWMWSMGHKRTILQDFQAGIKTLIYYQRKSGDVTTFIGNTFIIAACVASMLPLDKCFKASFCGDDSLIYLPKGLEYPDIQATANLVWNFEAKLFRKKYGYFCGKYIIHHANGCIVYPDPLKLISKLGNKSLVGYEHVEEFRISLLDVAHSLFNGAYFHLLDDAIHELFPNAGGCSFVINCLCKYLSDKRLFRSLYIDVSK
;
A
#
# COMPACT_ATOMS: atom_id res chain seq x y z
N ASN A 1 4.83 -23.36 7.12
CA ASN A 1 5.36 -22.66 5.93
C ASN A 1 4.71 -23.18 4.62
N LEU A 2 4.68 -24.50 4.36
CA LEU A 2 4.13 -25.07 3.12
C LEU A 2 2.68 -24.63 2.85
N VAL A 3 1.78 -24.74 3.83
CA VAL A 3 0.37 -24.34 3.69
C VAL A 3 0.24 -22.85 3.36
N ALA A 4 1.04 -21.99 4.00
CA ALA A 4 1.04 -20.57 3.73
C ALA A 4 1.55 -20.27 2.31
N MET A 5 2.63 -20.93 1.90
CA MET A 5 3.19 -20.83 0.54
C MET A 5 2.17 -21.28 -0.52
N ILE A 6 1.53 -22.43 -0.34
CA ILE A 6 0.51 -22.93 -1.28
C ILE A 6 -0.64 -21.93 -1.38
N LYS A 7 -1.22 -21.52 -0.23
CA LYS A 7 -2.38 -20.61 -0.22
C LYS A 7 -2.07 -19.20 -0.76
N ARG A 8 -0.84 -18.71 -0.57
CA ARG A 8 -0.48 -17.33 -0.90
C ARG A 8 0.31 -17.17 -2.20
N ASN A 9 1.11 -18.16 -2.59
CA ASN A 9 2.10 -18.00 -3.64
C ASN A 9 2.02 -19.05 -4.76
N MET A 10 1.37 -20.21 -4.58
CA MET A 10 1.43 -21.27 -5.58
C MET A 10 0.20 -21.37 -6.50
N ASN A 11 -0.93 -20.76 -6.14
CA ASN A 11 -2.11 -20.75 -7.02
C ASN A 11 -2.17 -19.44 -7.77
N THR A 12 -1.69 -19.42 -9.00
CA THR A 12 -1.97 -18.32 -9.94
C THR A 12 -3.43 -18.40 -10.39
N PRO A 13 -4.14 -17.26 -10.53
CA PRO A 13 -5.47 -17.29 -11.13
C PRO A 13 -5.37 -17.71 -12.59
N ASP A 14 -6.34 -18.51 -13.06
CA ASP A 14 -6.49 -18.83 -14.47
C ASP A 14 -6.79 -17.52 -15.24
N LEU A 15 -5.98 -17.21 -16.24
CA LEU A 15 -6.22 -16.08 -17.11
C LEU A 15 -7.31 -16.47 -18.10
N ALA A 16 -8.48 -15.88 -17.96
CA ALA A 16 -9.56 -16.04 -18.92
C ALA A 16 -9.31 -15.12 -20.12
N GLY A 17 -8.81 -15.67 -21.22
CA GLY A 17 -8.82 -14.99 -22.53
C GLY A 17 -7.46 -14.65 -23.12
N THR A 18 -7.40 -14.69 -24.45
CA THR A 18 -6.28 -14.18 -25.25
C THR A 18 -6.44 -12.67 -25.41
N VAL A 19 -5.86 -11.91 -24.50
CA VAL A 19 -5.75 -10.45 -24.62
C VAL A 19 -4.44 -10.13 -25.33
N ASP A 20 -4.45 -9.20 -26.28
CA ASP A 20 -3.22 -8.62 -26.80
C ASP A 20 -2.59 -7.74 -25.72
N ILE A 21 -1.79 -8.39 -24.86
CA ILE A 21 -1.16 -7.78 -23.69
C ILE A 21 -0.35 -6.54 -24.07
N THR A 22 0.36 -6.58 -25.20
CA THR A 22 1.26 -5.49 -25.61
C THR A 22 0.48 -4.23 -25.96
N ASN A 23 -0.47 -4.32 -26.86
CA ASN A 23 -1.25 -3.15 -27.30
C ASN A 23 -2.14 -2.61 -26.17
N MET A 24 -2.69 -3.49 -25.38
CA MET A 24 -3.54 -3.10 -24.26
C MET A 24 -2.72 -2.42 -23.14
N SER A 25 -1.53 -2.90 -22.83
CA SER A 25 -0.63 -2.27 -21.85
C SER A 25 -0.24 -0.87 -22.27
N ILE A 26 0.09 -0.66 -23.54
CA ILE A 26 0.44 0.67 -24.08
C ILE A 26 -0.74 1.64 -23.90
N SER A 27 -1.94 1.23 -24.32
CA SER A 27 -3.15 2.06 -24.17
C SER A 27 -3.46 2.42 -22.71
N ILE A 28 -3.31 1.46 -21.79
CA ILE A 28 -3.53 1.70 -20.35
C ILE A 28 -2.48 2.66 -19.81
N VAL A 29 -1.23 2.52 -20.19
CA VAL A 29 -0.15 3.40 -19.74
C VAL A 29 -0.32 4.82 -20.27
N ASP A 30 -0.73 4.98 -21.53
CA ASP A 30 -1.03 6.30 -22.07
C ASP A 30 -2.20 6.96 -21.33
N ASN A 31 -3.26 6.21 -21.04
CA ASN A 31 -4.37 6.68 -20.22
C ASN A 31 -3.96 7.01 -18.78
N PHE A 32 -3.06 6.21 -18.19
CA PHE A 32 -2.51 6.47 -16.85
C PHE A 32 -1.78 7.82 -16.80
N PHE A 33 -0.86 8.08 -17.73
CA PHE A 33 -0.13 9.33 -17.75
C PHE A 33 -1.04 10.52 -18.06
N SER A 34 -1.93 10.41 -19.04
CA SER A 34 -2.88 11.49 -19.37
C SER A 34 -3.87 11.79 -18.24
N SER A 35 -4.19 10.81 -17.40
CA SER A 35 -5.07 11.00 -16.24
C SER A 35 -4.39 11.68 -15.06
N PHE A 36 -3.14 11.32 -14.76
CA PHE A 36 -2.49 11.73 -13.51
C PHE A 36 -1.45 12.85 -13.69
N VAL A 37 -0.87 13.00 -14.87
CA VAL A 37 0.22 13.93 -15.15
C VAL A 37 -0.31 15.09 -16.00
N ARG A 38 0.10 16.32 -15.66
CA ARG A 38 -0.24 17.50 -16.45
C ARG A 38 0.51 17.49 -17.76
N ASP A 39 -0.17 17.72 -18.87
CA ASP A 39 0.39 17.68 -20.23
C ASP A 39 1.65 18.55 -20.41
N GLU A 40 1.68 19.72 -19.77
CA GLU A 40 2.79 20.67 -19.83
C GLU A 40 4.10 20.11 -19.23
N VAL A 41 3.98 19.15 -18.30
CA VAL A 41 5.11 18.58 -17.55
C VAL A 41 5.65 17.31 -18.22
N LEU A 42 4.80 16.61 -18.98
CA LEU A 42 5.15 15.32 -19.58
C LEU A 42 6.26 15.45 -20.63
N LEU A 43 6.30 16.57 -21.36
CA LEU A 43 7.24 16.80 -22.45
C LEU A 43 8.67 17.14 -22.00
N ASP A 44 8.83 17.73 -20.82
CA ASP A 44 10.12 18.21 -20.30
C ASP A 44 10.95 17.15 -19.54
N HIS A 45 10.38 15.99 -19.23
CA HIS A 45 10.98 15.03 -18.29
C HIS A 45 11.40 13.68 -18.89
N LEU A 46 11.53 13.59 -20.20
CA LEU A 46 11.91 12.33 -20.88
C LEU A 46 13.42 12.01 -20.85
N ASP A 47 14.18 12.64 -19.96
CA ASP A 47 15.60 12.32 -19.82
C ASP A 47 15.79 10.90 -19.25
N CYS A 48 16.55 10.07 -19.99
CA CYS A 48 16.98 8.76 -19.52
C CYS A 48 17.64 8.86 -18.14
N VAL A 49 17.13 8.09 -17.20
CA VAL A 49 17.77 7.95 -15.90
C VAL A 49 19.10 7.25 -16.10
N ARG A 50 20.19 7.94 -15.88
CA ARG A 50 21.45 7.27 -15.56
C ARG A 50 21.31 6.73 -14.13
N ALA A 51 20.88 5.47 -14.06
CA ALA A 51 20.45 4.80 -12.82
C ALA A 51 21.50 4.75 -11.70
N SER A 52 22.73 5.08 -11.99
CA SER A 52 23.85 4.91 -11.07
C SER A 52 24.56 6.20 -10.76
N SER A 53 23.84 7.21 -10.25
CA SER A 53 24.58 8.24 -9.56
C SER A 53 25.04 7.67 -8.21
N ILE A 54 26.32 7.83 -7.90
CA ILE A 54 26.92 7.49 -6.58
C ILE A 54 26.09 8.12 -5.47
N GLN A 55 25.55 9.30 -5.69
CA GLN A 55 24.71 10.02 -4.73
C GLN A 55 23.41 9.27 -4.44
N SER A 56 22.69 8.79 -5.47
CA SER A 56 21.44 8.04 -5.28
C SER A 56 21.65 6.75 -4.50
N PHE A 57 22.78 6.08 -4.76
CA PHE A 57 23.17 4.89 -3.99
C PHE A 57 23.52 5.26 -2.54
N SER A 58 24.30 6.31 -2.32
CA SER A 58 24.68 6.78 -0.99
C SER A 58 23.45 7.15 -0.16
N ASP A 59 22.51 7.88 -0.74
CA ASP A 59 21.24 8.25 -0.11
C ASP A 59 20.37 7.04 0.23
N TRP A 60 20.35 6.05 -0.65
CA TRP A 60 19.65 4.79 -0.38
C TRP A 60 20.35 4.01 0.74
N PHE A 61 21.67 3.90 0.69
CA PHE A 61 22.47 3.12 1.64
C PHE A 61 22.38 3.70 3.06
N SER A 62 22.40 5.03 3.19
CA SER A 62 22.31 5.72 4.49
C SER A 62 20.99 5.45 5.23
N CYS A 63 19.93 5.08 4.50
CA CYS A 63 18.62 4.75 5.06
C CYS A 63 18.49 3.26 5.45
N GLN A 64 19.53 2.42 5.20
CA GLN A 64 19.44 0.99 5.48
C GLN A 64 19.70 0.68 6.97
N PRO A 65 19.00 -0.33 7.53
CA PRO A 65 19.30 -0.77 8.88
C PRO A 65 20.68 -1.46 8.95
N THR A 66 21.32 -1.42 10.12
CA THR A 66 22.66 -1.96 10.36
C THR A 66 22.82 -3.42 9.89
N SER A 67 21.78 -4.25 10.04
CA SER A 67 21.78 -5.63 9.58
C SER A 67 21.87 -5.76 8.05
N ALA A 68 21.28 -4.83 7.30
CA ALA A 68 21.38 -4.81 5.84
C ALA A 68 22.75 -4.32 5.39
N VAL A 69 23.31 -3.31 6.07
CA VAL A 69 24.67 -2.81 5.83
C VAL A 69 25.70 -3.94 6.02
N GLY A 70 25.59 -4.73 7.10
CA GLY A 70 26.48 -5.88 7.34
C GLY A 70 26.38 -6.96 6.24
N GLN A 71 25.18 -7.23 5.72
CA GLN A 71 25.03 -8.17 4.60
C GLN A 71 25.68 -7.65 3.31
N LEU A 72 25.55 -6.36 3.01
CA LEU A 72 26.15 -5.74 1.83
C LEU A 72 27.68 -5.66 1.94
N ALA A 73 28.22 -5.37 3.12
CA ALA A 73 29.67 -5.30 3.36
C ALA A 73 30.38 -6.64 3.15
N ASN A 74 29.68 -7.74 3.42
CA ASN A 74 30.23 -9.11 3.26
C ASN A 74 29.93 -9.72 1.88
N PHE A 75 29.27 -8.98 0.97
CA PHE A 75 28.97 -9.50 -0.36
C PHE A 75 30.18 -9.36 -1.30
N ASN A 76 30.49 -10.46 -1.97
CA ASN A 76 31.51 -10.44 -3.02
C ASN A 76 30.87 -9.98 -4.34
N PHE A 77 31.12 -8.75 -4.75
CA PHE A 77 30.56 -8.14 -5.98
C PHE A 77 31.07 -8.79 -7.29
N ILE A 78 32.00 -9.72 -7.22
CA ILE A 78 32.41 -10.52 -8.38
C ILE A 78 31.33 -11.55 -8.73
N ASP A 79 30.58 -12.02 -7.74
CA ASP A 79 29.49 -12.97 -7.93
C ASP A 79 28.21 -12.18 -8.27
N LEU A 80 27.73 -12.29 -9.51
CA LEU A 80 26.44 -11.69 -9.89
C LEU A 80 25.31 -12.31 -9.04
N PRO A 81 24.48 -11.48 -8.42
CA PRO A 81 23.35 -12.01 -7.65
C PRO A 81 22.37 -12.74 -8.55
N ALA A 82 21.75 -13.80 -8.07
CA ALA A 82 20.68 -14.49 -8.76
C ALA A 82 19.38 -13.63 -8.70
N PHE A 83 19.14 -12.86 -9.73
CA PHE A 83 17.97 -11.94 -9.83
C PHE A 83 16.63 -12.67 -9.87
N ASP A 84 16.63 -13.96 -10.24
CA ASP A 84 15.44 -14.80 -10.31
C ASP A 84 15.14 -15.57 -9.02
N THR A 85 15.99 -15.43 -8.00
CA THR A 85 15.86 -16.19 -6.75
C THR A 85 15.37 -15.29 -5.62
N TYR A 86 14.22 -15.67 -5.07
CA TYR A 86 13.57 -14.98 -3.97
C TYR A 86 13.49 -15.85 -2.73
N MET A 87 13.61 -15.21 -1.59
CA MET A 87 13.47 -15.83 -0.28
C MET A 87 12.02 -15.77 0.18
N HIS A 88 11.54 -16.84 0.79
CA HIS A 88 10.22 -16.91 1.39
C HIS A 88 10.34 -16.98 2.92
N MET A 89 9.51 -16.23 3.61
CA MET A 89 9.35 -16.32 5.06
C MET A 89 7.92 -16.01 5.49
N ILE A 90 7.52 -16.52 6.65
CA ILE A 90 6.25 -16.17 7.28
C ILE A 90 6.43 -14.92 8.14
N LYS A 91 5.51 -13.99 8.03
CA LYS A 91 5.45 -12.81 8.87
C LYS A 91 5.09 -13.22 10.31
N ARG A 92 5.97 -12.88 11.26
CA ARG A 92 5.80 -13.29 12.67
C ARG A 92 4.62 -12.62 13.38
N GLN A 93 4.16 -11.47 12.89
CA GLN A 93 3.03 -10.76 13.49
C GLN A 93 1.75 -11.09 12.71
N PRO A 94 0.77 -11.78 13.31
CA PRO A 94 -0.51 -12.01 12.67
C PRO A 94 -1.25 -10.70 12.48
N LYS A 95 -1.99 -10.58 11.37
CA LYS A 95 -2.92 -9.46 11.16
C LYS A 95 -4.14 -9.71 12.04
N SER A 96 -4.46 -8.76 12.91
CA SER A 96 -5.70 -8.82 13.70
C SER A 96 -6.91 -8.77 12.77
N ARG A 97 -7.85 -9.66 12.98
CA ARG A 97 -9.16 -9.65 12.30
C ARG A 97 -10.22 -9.20 13.29
N LEU A 98 -11.05 -8.27 12.86
CA LEU A 98 -12.18 -7.77 13.65
C LEU A 98 -13.50 -8.46 13.28
N ASP A 99 -13.45 -9.40 12.33
CA ASP A 99 -14.59 -10.18 11.86
C ASP A 99 -14.65 -11.58 12.49
N THR A 100 -15.81 -12.22 12.40
CA THR A 100 -16.07 -13.57 12.91
C THR A 100 -15.57 -14.68 11.99
N SER A 101 -14.95 -14.36 10.86
CA SER A 101 -14.47 -15.34 9.85
C SER A 101 -13.35 -16.25 10.38
N ILE A 102 -12.71 -15.88 11.51
CA ILE A 102 -11.71 -16.69 12.20
C ILE A 102 -12.28 -18.05 12.65
N GLN A 103 -13.58 -18.12 12.92
CA GLN A 103 -14.22 -19.34 13.43
C GLN A 103 -14.49 -20.39 12.33
N SER A 104 -14.57 -19.96 11.06
CA SER A 104 -14.97 -20.83 9.95
C SER A 104 -13.80 -21.23 9.03
N GLU A 105 -12.72 -20.47 9.01
CA GLU A 105 -11.58 -20.72 8.11
C GLU A 105 -10.24 -20.63 8.85
N TYR A 106 -9.36 -21.60 8.58
CA TYR A 106 -7.97 -21.51 9.05
C TYR A 106 -7.27 -20.37 8.30
N PRO A 107 -6.93 -19.24 8.93
CA PRO A 107 -6.38 -18.09 8.25
C PRO A 107 -4.99 -18.43 7.71
N ALA A 108 -4.76 -18.18 6.42
CA ALA A 108 -3.43 -18.29 5.85
C ALA A 108 -2.52 -17.21 6.45
N LEU A 109 -1.42 -17.62 7.06
CA LEU A 109 -0.41 -16.71 7.58
C LEU A 109 0.11 -15.81 6.45
N GLN A 110 0.41 -14.55 6.79
CA GLN A 110 1.02 -13.63 5.82
C GLN A 110 2.44 -14.09 5.50
N THR A 111 2.77 -14.10 4.21
CA THR A 111 4.10 -14.45 3.71
C THR A 111 4.82 -13.20 3.22
N ILE A 112 6.15 -13.21 3.31
CA ILE A 112 7.02 -12.20 2.71
C ILE A 112 7.91 -12.91 1.71
N VAL A 113 7.87 -12.45 0.46
CA VAL A 113 8.72 -12.92 -0.64
C VAL A 113 9.63 -11.76 -1.04
N TYR A 114 10.93 -11.91 -0.86
CA TYR A 114 11.89 -10.82 -0.99
C TYR A 114 13.19 -11.24 -1.66
N HIS A 115 13.83 -10.30 -2.33
CA HIS A 115 15.18 -10.47 -2.88
C HIS A 115 16.27 -10.41 -1.81
N PRO A 116 17.43 -11.01 -2.07
CA PRO A 116 18.65 -10.72 -1.32
C PRO A 116 18.96 -9.22 -1.32
N LYS A 117 19.56 -8.72 -0.24
CA LYS A 117 19.84 -7.28 -0.07
C LYS A 117 20.71 -6.68 -1.17
N VAL A 118 21.57 -7.44 -1.79
CA VAL A 118 22.41 -7.00 -2.90
C VAL A 118 21.57 -6.64 -4.14
N VAL A 119 20.51 -7.39 -4.46
CA VAL A 119 19.59 -7.06 -5.55
C VAL A 119 18.84 -5.76 -5.23
N ASN A 120 18.40 -5.61 -3.97
CA ASN A 120 17.77 -4.38 -3.52
C ASN A 120 18.72 -3.17 -3.57
N ALA A 121 20.04 -3.36 -3.41
CA ALA A 121 21.03 -2.30 -3.54
C ALA A 121 21.20 -1.81 -4.99
N VAL A 122 20.99 -2.69 -5.96
CA VAL A 122 21.02 -2.32 -7.39
C VAL A 122 19.76 -1.56 -7.77
N PHE A 123 18.59 -2.12 -7.47
CA PHE A 123 17.31 -1.61 -7.98
C PHE A 123 16.65 -0.56 -7.07
N GLY A 124 16.90 -0.60 -5.77
CA GLY A 124 16.28 0.31 -4.80
C GLY A 124 16.50 1.79 -5.11
N PRO A 125 17.75 2.25 -5.36
CA PRO A 125 18.03 3.63 -5.75
C PRO A 125 17.32 4.06 -7.02
N VAL A 126 17.27 3.18 -8.02
CA VAL A 126 16.65 3.43 -9.33
C VAL A 126 15.15 3.66 -9.19
N PHE A 127 14.43 2.70 -8.63
CA PHE A 127 12.98 2.82 -8.45
C PHE A 127 12.59 3.93 -7.47
N LYS A 128 13.43 4.21 -6.47
CA LYS A 128 13.24 5.37 -5.57
C LYS A 128 13.30 6.69 -6.36
N TYR A 129 14.24 6.82 -7.28
CA TYR A 129 14.37 7.99 -8.14
C TYR A 129 13.19 8.13 -9.09
N LEU A 130 12.83 7.05 -9.83
CA LEU A 130 11.70 7.04 -10.75
C LEU A 130 10.38 7.35 -10.06
N THR A 131 10.18 6.82 -8.84
CA THR A 131 9.02 7.18 -8.01
C THR A 131 8.98 8.67 -7.68
N THR A 132 10.12 9.25 -7.31
CA THR A 132 10.20 10.69 -7.00
C THR A 132 9.91 11.53 -8.25
N LYS A 133 10.44 11.11 -9.40
CA LYS A 133 10.16 11.74 -10.70
C LYS A 133 8.67 11.72 -11.03
N PHE A 134 8.02 10.55 -10.93
CA PHE A 134 6.57 10.45 -11.14
C PHE A 134 5.79 11.39 -10.22
N LEU A 135 6.07 11.36 -8.92
CA LEU A 135 5.36 12.18 -7.94
C LEU A 135 5.51 13.68 -8.18
N SER A 136 6.62 14.13 -8.77
CA SER A 136 6.81 15.55 -9.13
C SER A 136 5.97 15.98 -10.34
N MET A 137 5.53 15.04 -11.17
CA MET A 137 4.72 15.30 -12.36
C MET A 137 3.22 15.23 -12.10
N VAL A 138 2.79 14.55 -11.02
CA VAL A 138 1.37 14.34 -10.70
C VAL A 138 0.66 15.66 -10.45
N ASP A 139 -0.58 15.77 -10.95
CA ASP A 139 -1.48 16.85 -10.55
C ASP A 139 -1.91 16.69 -9.08
N SER A 140 -1.10 17.23 -8.18
CA SER A 140 -1.30 17.15 -6.73
C SER A 140 -2.55 17.91 -6.25
N SER A 141 -3.21 18.69 -7.10
CA SER A 141 -4.49 19.33 -6.76
C SER A 141 -5.64 18.34 -6.76
N LYS A 142 -5.56 17.28 -7.59
CA LYS A 142 -6.60 16.26 -7.77
C LYS A 142 -6.19 14.88 -7.24
N PHE A 143 -4.89 14.54 -7.27
CA PHE A 143 -4.42 13.18 -7.02
C PHE A 143 -3.39 13.12 -5.90
N PHE A 144 -3.59 12.19 -4.96
CA PHE A 144 -2.75 12.00 -3.82
C PHE A 144 -2.20 10.56 -3.76
N PHE A 145 -0.94 10.40 -4.09
CA PHE A 145 -0.23 9.14 -3.90
C PHE A 145 0.39 9.13 -2.50
N TYR A 146 -0.18 8.33 -1.60
CA TYR A 146 0.18 8.31 -0.19
C TYR A 146 1.50 7.57 0.04
N THR A 147 2.59 8.14 -0.45
CA THR A 147 3.95 7.65 -0.25
C THR A 147 4.83 8.74 0.34
N ARG A 148 5.54 8.44 1.43
CA ARG A 148 6.34 9.41 2.20
C ARG A 148 5.54 10.64 2.67
N LYS A 149 4.27 10.44 2.93
CA LYS A 149 3.31 11.47 3.35
C LYS A 149 2.81 11.17 4.76
N LYS A 150 2.40 12.21 5.47
CA LYS A 150 1.85 12.14 6.83
C LYS A 150 0.31 12.22 6.79
N PRO A 151 -0.38 11.89 7.90
CA PRO A 151 -1.83 12.07 8.00
C PRO A 151 -2.28 13.52 7.79
N GLU A 152 -1.45 14.50 8.20
CA GLU A 152 -1.70 15.93 8.02
C GLU A 152 -1.71 16.33 6.54
N ASP A 153 -0.80 15.76 5.73
CA ASP A 153 -0.79 15.98 4.27
C ASP A 153 -2.09 15.46 3.62
N LEU A 154 -2.62 14.34 4.13
CA LEU A 154 -3.89 13.78 3.67
C LEU A 154 -5.06 14.67 4.07
N GLN A 155 -5.05 15.21 5.29
CA GLN A 155 -6.06 16.15 5.77
C GLN A 155 -6.04 17.46 4.97
N GLU A 156 -4.87 18.01 4.70
CA GLU A 156 -4.69 19.18 3.85
C GLU A 156 -5.23 18.95 2.44
N PHE A 157 -4.90 17.79 1.85
CA PHE A 157 -5.38 17.42 0.52
C PHE A 157 -6.89 17.42 0.38
N PHE A 158 -7.61 16.96 1.39
CA PHE A 158 -9.09 16.90 1.38
C PHE A 158 -9.77 18.13 2.02
N SER A 159 -9.03 19.11 2.51
CA SER A 159 -9.55 20.24 3.29
C SER A 159 -10.49 21.18 2.50
N ASP A 160 -10.34 21.23 1.18
CA ASP A 160 -11.20 22.01 0.28
C ASP A 160 -12.56 21.34 -0.02
N LEU A 161 -12.73 20.06 0.34
CA LEU A 161 -13.99 19.36 0.26
C LEU A 161 -14.74 19.49 1.58
N SER A 162 -15.93 20.07 1.55
CA SER A 162 -16.81 20.18 2.71
C SER A 162 -17.90 19.11 2.71
N SER A 163 -18.59 18.94 3.84
CA SER A 163 -19.76 18.04 3.96
C SER A 163 -20.94 18.44 3.07
N HIS A 164 -20.92 19.65 2.53
CA HIS A 164 -21.97 20.18 1.63
C HIS A 164 -21.64 19.97 0.14
N SER A 165 -20.48 19.42 -0.19
CA SER A 165 -20.11 19.13 -1.57
C SER A 165 -20.99 18.02 -2.17
N ASP A 166 -21.35 18.18 -3.45
CA ASP A 166 -22.19 17.20 -4.16
C ASP A 166 -21.34 16.09 -4.80
N TYR A 167 -20.80 15.23 -3.96
CA TYR A 167 -19.97 14.11 -4.37
C TYR A 167 -20.45 12.77 -3.78
N GLU A 168 -20.08 11.69 -4.45
CA GLU A 168 -20.08 10.35 -3.90
C GLU A 168 -18.63 9.90 -3.58
N ILE A 169 -18.49 9.08 -2.56
CA ILE A 169 -17.21 8.51 -2.14
C ILE A 169 -17.18 7.05 -2.56
N LEU A 170 -16.17 6.69 -3.36
CA LEU A 170 -15.95 5.34 -3.85
C LEU A 170 -14.66 4.76 -3.27
N GLU A 171 -14.72 3.52 -2.86
CA GLU A 171 -13.60 2.69 -2.38
C GLU A 171 -13.55 1.41 -3.21
N LEU A 172 -12.41 1.13 -3.82
CA LEU A 172 -12.19 -0.13 -4.56
C LEU A 172 -11.29 -1.04 -3.73
N ASP A 173 -11.79 -2.21 -3.36
CA ASP A 173 -11.03 -3.27 -2.69
C ASP A 173 -10.87 -4.46 -3.62
N VAL A 174 -9.66 -5.00 -3.72
CA VAL A 174 -9.33 -6.13 -4.57
C VAL A 174 -8.91 -7.33 -3.72
N SER A 175 -9.67 -8.41 -3.83
CA SER A 175 -9.39 -9.65 -3.09
C SER A 175 -8.06 -10.26 -3.51
N LYS A 176 -7.18 -10.55 -2.53
CA LYS A 176 -5.88 -11.22 -2.76
C LYS A 176 -5.00 -10.50 -3.81
N TYR A 177 -4.97 -9.19 -3.78
CA TYR A 177 -4.40 -8.32 -4.79
C TYR A 177 -3.00 -8.73 -5.29
N ASP A 178 -2.03 -8.97 -4.40
CA ASP A 178 -0.68 -9.42 -4.79
C ASP A 178 -0.72 -10.73 -5.60
N LYS A 179 -1.62 -11.63 -5.23
CA LYS A 179 -1.74 -12.96 -5.85
C LYS A 179 -2.44 -12.91 -7.20
N SER A 180 -3.36 -11.96 -7.42
CA SER A 180 -4.10 -11.83 -8.67
C SER A 180 -3.29 -11.17 -9.80
N GLN A 181 -2.12 -10.62 -9.50
CA GLN A 181 -1.26 -10.01 -10.51
C GLN A 181 -0.56 -11.06 -11.38
N SER A 182 -0.57 -10.81 -12.68
CA SER A 182 -0.06 -11.69 -13.74
C SER A 182 0.94 -10.97 -14.64
N ASP A 183 1.29 -11.58 -15.78
CA ASP A 183 2.10 -10.98 -16.84
C ASP A 183 1.51 -9.68 -17.39
N PHE A 184 0.19 -9.59 -17.51
CA PHE A 184 -0.52 -8.38 -17.93
C PHE A 184 -0.21 -7.19 -16.99
N HIS A 185 -0.39 -7.38 -15.69
CA HIS A 185 -0.12 -6.34 -14.69
C HIS A 185 1.36 -5.96 -14.65
N PHE A 186 2.23 -6.98 -14.74
CA PHE A 186 3.66 -6.75 -14.79
C PHE A 186 4.07 -5.96 -16.05
N SER A 187 3.47 -6.23 -17.20
CA SER A 187 3.73 -5.50 -18.46
C SER A 187 3.32 -4.03 -18.35
N ILE A 188 2.17 -3.74 -17.72
CA ILE A 188 1.74 -2.36 -17.44
C ILE A 188 2.74 -1.65 -16.52
N GLU A 189 3.13 -2.29 -15.42
CA GLU A 189 4.10 -1.71 -14.49
C GLU A 189 5.43 -1.42 -15.17
N MET A 190 5.95 -2.35 -15.97
CA MET A 190 7.19 -2.17 -16.70
C MET A 190 7.09 -1.01 -17.69
N ALA A 191 6.01 -0.93 -18.47
CA ALA A 191 5.81 0.16 -19.42
C ALA A 191 5.69 1.54 -18.73
N ILE A 192 5.13 1.60 -17.50
CA ILE A 192 5.17 2.83 -16.67
C ILE A 192 6.62 3.19 -16.32
N TRP A 193 7.42 2.22 -15.85
CA TRP A 193 8.81 2.47 -15.48
C TRP A 193 9.67 2.88 -16.67
N GLU A 194 9.50 2.23 -17.82
CA GLU A 194 10.18 2.56 -19.08
C GLU A 194 9.83 3.97 -19.56
N LYS A 195 8.55 4.35 -19.50
CA LYS A 195 8.09 5.70 -19.84
C LYS A 195 8.63 6.77 -18.87
N LEU A 196 8.91 6.39 -17.61
CA LEU A 196 9.60 7.25 -16.64
C LEU A 196 11.12 7.32 -16.88
N GLY A 197 11.67 6.50 -17.78
CA GLY A 197 13.08 6.47 -18.15
C GLY A 197 13.89 5.36 -17.48
N LEU A 198 13.29 4.22 -17.15
CA LEU A 198 14.06 3.04 -16.73
C LEU A 198 14.96 2.57 -17.88
N ASP A 199 16.23 2.39 -17.58
CA ASP A 199 17.23 1.90 -18.54
C ASP A 199 16.89 0.49 -19.04
N ASP A 200 17.06 0.23 -20.34
CA ASP A 200 16.69 -1.04 -21.00
C ASP A 200 17.38 -2.27 -20.40
N ILE A 201 18.64 -2.14 -19.98
CA ILE A 201 19.39 -3.23 -19.37
C ILE A 201 18.80 -3.56 -18.01
N LEU A 202 18.50 -2.53 -17.20
CA LEU A 202 17.87 -2.72 -15.89
C LEU A 202 16.44 -3.25 -16.03
N ALA A 203 15.68 -2.77 -17.01
CA ALA A 203 14.35 -3.27 -17.35
C ALA A 203 14.38 -4.77 -17.70
N TRP A 204 15.32 -5.17 -18.55
CA TRP A 204 15.53 -6.56 -18.92
C TRP A 204 15.91 -7.44 -17.73
N MET A 205 16.89 -7.01 -16.90
CA MET A 205 17.31 -7.74 -15.70
C MET A 205 16.16 -7.90 -14.71
N TRP A 206 15.37 -6.83 -14.49
CA TRP A 206 14.21 -6.85 -13.60
C TRP A 206 13.13 -7.80 -14.11
N SER A 207 12.86 -7.77 -15.42
CA SER A 207 11.89 -8.64 -16.09
C SER A 207 12.27 -10.11 -15.97
N MET A 208 13.55 -10.46 -16.11
CA MET A 208 14.01 -11.85 -15.96
C MET A 208 13.68 -12.43 -14.59
N GLY A 209 13.88 -11.64 -13.53
CA GLY A 209 13.58 -12.06 -12.15
C GLY A 209 12.09 -12.28 -11.90
N HIS A 210 11.23 -11.62 -12.67
CA HIS A 210 9.77 -11.67 -12.49
C HIS A 210 9.09 -12.71 -13.40
N LYS A 211 9.57 -12.88 -14.63
CA LYS A 211 8.99 -13.85 -15.58
C LYS A 211 9.02 -15.27 -15.04
N ARG A 212 10.13 -15.66 -14.43
CA ARG A 212 10.32 -16.99 -13.87
C ARG A 212 11.09 -16.86 -12.56
N THR A 213 10.39 -16.96 -11.46
CA THR A 213 10.93 -16.75 -10.11
C THR A 213 11.15 -18.07 -9.40
N ILE A 214 12.34 -18.31 -8.91
CA ILE A 214 12.65 -19.38 -7.98
C ILE A 214 12.33 -18.89 -6.57
N LEU A 215 11.34 -19.50 -5.94
CA LEU A 215 10.96 -19.21 -4.56
C LEU A 215 11.57 -20.24 -3.63
N GLN A 216 12.35 -19.79 -2.64
CA GLN A 216 13.06 -20.66 -1.72
C GLN A 216 12.74 -20.37 -0.26
N ASP A 217 12.27 -21.39 0.46
CA ASP A 217 12.10 -21.37 1.92
C ASP A 217 13.13 -22.29 2.57
N PHE A 218 14.15 -21.70 3.17
CA PHE A 218 15.23 -22.47 3.81
C PHE A 218 14.76 -23.20 5.07
N GLN A 219 13.78 -22.66 5.80
CA GLN A 219 13.28 -23.28 7.03
C GLN A 219 12.45 -24.53 6.73
N ALA A 220 11.71 -24.51 5.63
CA ALA A 220 10.89 -25.63 5.19
C ALA A 220 11.63 -26.57 4.23
N GLY A 221 12.84 -26.20 3.75
CA GLY A 221 13.57 -26.95 2.74
C GLY A 221 12.85 -27.02 1.38
N ILE A 222 12.03 -26.02 1.06
CA ILE A 222 11.19 -26.02 -0.14
C ILE A 222 11.75 -25.05 -1.17
N LYS A 223 11.82 -25.52 -2.42
CA LYS A 223 12.12 -24.71 -3.60
C LYS A 223 11.07 -24.95 -4.65
N THR A 224 10.46 -23.87 -5.18
CA THR A 224 9.40 -23.93 -6.20
C THR A 224 9.55 -22.81 -7.20
N LEU A 225 8.83 -22.92 -8.32
CA LEU A 225 8.76 -21.90 -9.36
C LEU A 225 7.41 -21.19 -9.29
N ILE A 226 7.47 -19.87 -9.41
CA ILE A 226 6.28 -19.01 -9.58
C ILE A 226 6.54 -18.07 -10.76
N TYR A 227 5.47 -17.60 -11.38
CA TYR A 227 5.55 -16.75 -12.56
C TYR A 227 4.81 -15.44 -12.28
N TYR A 228 5.43 -14.31 -12.62
CA TYR A 228 4.89 -12.94 -12.62
C TYR A 228 4.30 -12.43 -11.29
N GLN A 229 3.68 -13.24 -10.49
CA GLN A 229 3.00 -12.85 -9.25
C GLN A 229 3.78 -11.78 -8.45
N ARG A 230 3.07 -10.82 -7.84
CA ARG A 230 3.68 -9.81 -6.99
C ARG A 230 4.40 -10.42 -5.79
N LYS A 231 5.65 -10.03 -5.59
CA LYS A 231 6.48 -10.44 -4.46
C LYS A 231 6.35 -9.39 -3.36
N SER A 232 5.72 -9.74 -2.25
CA SER A 232 5.31 -8.80 -1.20
C SER A 232 6.45 -8.03 -0.50
N GLY A 233 7.70 -8.46 -0.65
CA GLY A 233 8.89 -7.81 -0.08
C GLY A 233 9.87 -7.26 -1.13
N ASP A 234 9.41 -7.07 -2.35
CA ASP A 234 10.18 -6.49 -3.44
C ASP A 234 10.30 -4.97 -3.33
N VAL A 235 11.30 -4.37 -3.95
CA VAL A 235 11.54 -2.92 -3.89
C VAL A 235 10.44 -2.10 -4.54
N THR A 236 9.73 -2.66 -5.53
CA THR A 236 8.62 -1.99 -6.22
C THR A 236 7.25 -2.34 -5.66
N THR A 237 7.13 -3.29 -4.71
CA THR A 237 5.82 -3.83 -4.28
C THR A 237 4.82 -2.73 -3.95
N PHE A 238 5.21 -1.81 -3.08
CA PHE A 238 4.30 -0.75 -2.63
C PHE A 238 3.90 0.19 -3.77
N ILE A 239 4.86 0.74 -4.48
CA ILE A 239 4.59 1.72 -5.54
C ILE A 239 4.03 1.07 -6.81
N GLY A 240 4.49 -0.13 -7.17
CA GLY A 240 3.96 -0.90 -8.29
C GLY A 240 2.50 -1.30 -8.05
N ASN A 241 2.16 -1.72 -6.84
CA ASN A 241 0.77 -1.96 -6.46
C ASN A 241 -0.07 -0.67 -6.60
N THR A 242 0.47 0.45 -6.14
CA THR A 242 -0.20 1.76 -6.25
C THR A 242 -0.40 2.16 -7.73
N PHE A 243 0.58 1.92 -8.59
CA PHE A 243 0.47 2.20 -10.02
C PHE A 243 -0.58 1.33 -10.70
N ILE A 244 -0.60 0.04 -10.41
CA ILE A 244 -1.55 -0.88 -11.00
C ILE A 244 -2.99 -0.56 -10.58
N ILE A 245 -3.25 -0.26 -9.29
CA ILE A 245 -4.60 0.13 -8.87
C ILE A 245 -5.01 1.49 -9.45
N ALA A 246 -4.09 2.45 -9.53
CA ALA A 246 -4.35 3.75 -10.14
C ALA A 246 -4.63 3.62 -11.64
N ALA A 247 -3.87 2.80 -12.37
CA ALA A 247 -4.10 2.50 -13.79
C ALA A 247 -5.44 1.79 -14.01
N CYS A 248 -5.78 0.84 -13.13
CA CYS A 248 -7.08 0.16 -13.14
C CYS A 248 -8.23 1.17 -12.97
N VAL A 249 -8.15 2.03 -11.97
CA VAL A 249 -9.16 3.07 -11.70
C VAL A 249 -9.25 4.06 -12.88
N ALA A 250 -8.12 4.52 -13.42
CA ALA A 250 -8.08 5.43 -14.57
C ALA A 250 -8.72 4.83 -15.83
N SER A 251 -8.62 3.51 -16.01
CA SER A 251 -9.24 2.84 -17.16
C SER A 251 -10.76 2.66 -17.04
N MET A 252 -11.32 2.84 -15.83
CA MET A 252 -12.73 2.58 -15.55
C MET A 252 -13.52 3.84 -15.18
N LEU A 253 -12.87 4.85 -14.63
CA LEU A 253 -13.51 6.07 -14.14
C LEU A 253 -13.03 7.29 -14.90
N PRO A 254 -13.93 8.27 -15.16
CA PRO A 254 -13.57 9.52 -15.79
C PRO A 254 -12.88 10.46 -14.78
N LEU A 255 -11.58 10.22 -14.56
CA LEU A 255 -10.78 10.94 -13.56
C LEU A 255 -10.59 12.43 -13.87
N ASP A 256 -10.81 12.85 -15.12
CA ASP A 256 -10.89 14.26 -15.50
C ASP A 256 -12.00 15.02 -14.76
N LYS A 257 -13.08 14.30 -14.42
CA LYS A 257 -14.26 14.82 -13.69
C LYS A 257 -14.20 14.61 -12.18
N CYS A 258 -13.21 13.86 -11.67
CA CYS A 258 -13.14 13.64 -10.23
C CYS A 258 -12.75 14.92 -9.47
N PHE A 259 -13.27 15.06 -8.25
CA PHE A 259 -12.83 16.12 -7.34
C PHE A 259 -11.45 15.80 -6.77
N LYS A 260 -11.31 14.62 -6.17
CA LYS A 260 -10.08 14.14 -5.55
C LYS A 260 -10.01 12.62 -5.67
N ALA A 261 -8.79 12.09 -5.79
CA ALA A 261 -8.55 10.66 -5.63
C ALA A 261 -7.23 10.40 -4.91
N SER A 262 -7.20 9.38 -4.05
CA SER A 262 -6.01 8.97 -3.33
C SER A 262 -5.72 7.48 -3.51
N PHE A 263 -4.42 7.13 -3.60
CA PHE A 263 -3.94 5.78 -3.89
C PHE A 263 -2.80 5.39 -2.95
N CYS A 264 -2.83 4.13 -2.45
CA CYS A 264 -1.81 3.61 -1.54
C CYS A 264 -1.80 2.08 -1.53
N GLY A 265 -0.87 1.46 -2.24
CA GLY A 265 -0.86 0.00 -2.38
C GLY A 265 -2.11 -0.50 -3.10
N ASP A 266 -2.90 -1.29 -2.41
CA ASP A 266 -4.22 -1.79 -2.85
C ASP A 266 -5.39 -0.88 -2.44
N ASP A 267 -5.17 0.09 -1.55
CA ASP A 267 -6.20 1.03 -1.12
C ASP A 267 -6.39 2.15 -2.15
N SER A 268 -7.65 2.46 -2.49
CA SER A 268 -8.02 3.63 -3.29
C SER A 268 -9.27 4.31 -2.72
N LEU A 269 -9.30 5.64 -2.80
CA LEU A 269 -10.44 6.45 -2.36
C LEU A 269 -10.68 7.56 -3.37
N ILE A 270 -11.88 7.61 -3.97
CA ILE A 270 -12.21 8.49 -5.08
C ILE A 270 -13.46 9.28 -4.76
N TYR A 271 -13.42 10.58 -5.00
CA TYR A 271 -14.53 11.52 -4.85
C TYR A 271 -15.00 11.97 -6.22
N LEU A 272 -16.19 11.49 -6.63
CA LEU A 272 -16.81 11.81 -7.93
C LEU A 272 -18.06 12.68 -7.75
N PRO A 273 -18.43 13.50 -8.75
CA PRO A 273 -19.72 14.17 -8.76
C PRO A 273 -20.85 13.14 -8.69
N LYS A 274 -21.88 13.42 -7.86
CA LYS A 274 -23.09 12.60 -7.81
C LYS A 274 -23.79 12.57 -9.16
N GLY A 275 -24.32 11.39 -9.50
CA GLY A 275 -25.05 11.19 -10.76
C GLY A 275 -24.18 11.11 -11.99
N LEU A 276 -22.85 11.01 -11.83
CA LEU A 276 -21.94 10.73 -12.94
C LEU A 276 -22.14 9.29 -13.42
N GLU A 277 -22.35 9.13 -14.72
CA GLU A 277 -22.42 7.80 -15.33
C GLU A 277 -21.02 7.27 -15.61
N TYR A 278 -20.78 6.01 -15.24
CA TYR A 278 -19.55 5.27 -15.53
C TYR A 278 -19.87 3.77 -15.70
N PRO A 279 -19.01 2.99 -16.37
CA PRO A 279 -19.21 1.55 -16.55
C PRO A 279 -19.35 0.79 -15.22
N ASP A 280 -19.89 -0.42 -15.28
CA ASP A 280 -19.84 -1.33 -14.13
C ASP A 280 -18.37 -1.66 -13.79
N ILE A 281 -17.88 -1.01 -12.73
CA ILE A 281 -16.50 -1.12 -12.30
C ILE A 281 -16.13 -2.54 -11.90
N GLN A 282 -17.04 -3.26 -11.22
CA GLN A 282 -16.76 -4.63 -10.76
C GLN A 282 -16.68 -5.58 -11.95
N ALA A 283 -17.60 -5.45 -12.91
CA ALA A 283 -17.58 -6.24 -14.13
C ALA A 283 -16.33 -5.95 -14.97
N THR A 284 -15.96 -4.66 -15.14
CA THR A 284 -14.79 -4.26 -15.91
C THR A 284 -13.49 -4.69 -15.23
N ALA A 285 -13.37 -4.52 -13.90
CA ALA A 285 -12.21 -5.00 -13.14
C ALA A 285 -12.03 -6.52 -13.25
N ASN A 286 -13.12 -7.27 -13.24
CA ASN A 286 -13.07 -8.73 -13.41
C ASN A 286 -12.68 -9.12 -14.85
N LEU A 287 -13.34 -8.55 -15.86
CA LEU A 287 -13.16 -8.96 -17.26
C LEU A 287 -11.83 -8.49 -17.85
N VAL A 288 -11.39 -7.27 -17.54
CA VAL A 288 -10.20 -6.65 -18.14
C VAL A 288 -8.96 -6.91 -17.29
N TRP A 289 -9.10 -6.72 -15.95
CA TRP A 289 -7.96 -6.79 -15.03
C TRP A 289 -7.84 -8.13 -14.32
N ASN A 290 -8.79 -9.06 -14.52
CA ASN A 290 -8.86 -10.32 -13.78
C ASN A 290 -8.79 -10.12 -12.25
N PHE A 291 -9.37 -9.03 -11.77
CA PHE A 291 -9.45 -8.69 -10.34
C PHE A 291 -10.83 -9.06 -9.78
N GLU A 292 -10.84 -9.82 -8.70
CA GLU A 292 -12.03 -9.97 -7.86
C GLU A 292 -12.20 -8.69 -7.03
N ALA A 293 -12.80 -7.66 -7.66
CA ALA A 293 -12.94 -6.35 -7.10
C ALA A 293 -14.32 -6.13 -6.45
N LYS A 294 -14.35 -5.35 -5.38
CA LYS A 294 -15.56 -4.86 -4.72
C LYS A 294 -15.55 -3.34 -4.69
N LEU A 295 -16.62 -2.75 -5.20
CA LEU A 295 -16.82 -1.30 -5.13
C LEU A 295 -17.73 -0.97 -3.96
N PHE A 296 -17.27 -0.14 -3.06
CA PHE A 296 -18.06 0.38 -1.95
C PHE A 296 -18.39 1.84 -2.19
N ARG A 297 -19.68 2.19 -2.04
CA ARG A 297 -20.12 3.57 -1.92
C ARG A 297 -20.26 3.89 -0.45
N LYS A 298 -19.56 4.92 -0.01
CA LYS A 298 -19.41 5.27 1.40
C LYS A 298 -19.96 6.66 1.68
N LYS A 299 -20.47 6.84 2.89
CA LYS A 299 -20.80 8.16 3.43
C LYS A 299 -19.55 8.88 3.96
N TYR A 300 -18.63 8.11 4.54
CA TYR A 300 -17.36 8.59 5.08
C TYR A 300 -16.19 7.95 4.36
N GLY A 301 -15.13 8.71 4.10
CA GLY A 301 -13.90 8.16 3.52
C GLY A 301 -13.15 7.29 4.51
N TYR A 302 -12.68 6.12 4.03
CA TYR A 302 -11.76 5.29 4.79
C TYR A 302 -10.57 4.92 3.92
N PHE A 303 -9.37 5.29 4.35
CA PHE A 303 -8.18 5.14 3.52
C PHE A 303 -6.94 4.85 4.37
N CYS A 304 -6.23 3.77 4.06
CA CYS A 304 -5.00 3.36 4.76
C CYS A 304 -5.16 3.30 6.29
N GLY A 305 -6.30 2.79 6.78
CA GLY A 305 -6.59 2.69 8.20
C GLY A 305 -6.87 4.01 8.89
N LYS A 306 -7.43 4.98 8.15
CA LYS A 306 -7.81 6.30 8.64
C LYS A 306 -9.21 6.66 8.13
N TYR A 307 -10.00 7.27 9.00
CA TYR A 307 -11.27 7.88 8.65
C TYR A 307 -11.07 9.32 8.20
N ILE A 308 -11.63 9.67 7.06
CA ILE A 308 -11.65 11.04 6.52
C ILE A 308 -13.07 11.57 6.73
N ILE A 309 -13.21 12.50 7.68
CA ILE A 309 -14.48 13.06 8.12
C ILE A 309 -14.60 14.47 7.60
N HIS A 310 -15.51 14.69 6.66
CA HIS A 310 -15.84 16.02 6.16
C HIS A 310 -16.85 16.70 7.07
N HIS A 311 -16.60 17.97 7.33
CA HIS A 311 -17.49 18.85 8.11
C HIS A 311 -17.66 20.20 7.39
N ALA A 312 -18.45 21.12 7.93
CA ALA A 312 -18.78 22.37 7.27
C ALA A 312 -17.56 23.23 6.85
N ASN A 313 -16.47 23.13 7.61
CA ASN A 313 -15.28 23.96 7.42
C ASN A 313 -14.04 23.19 6.90
N GLY A 314 -14.23 22.02 6.28
CA GLY A 314 -13.14 21.20 5.75
C GLY A 314 -13.22 19.74 6.15
N CYS A 315 -12.08 19.13 6.44
CA CYS A 315 -12.04 17.74 6.89
C CYS A 315 -11.08 17.53 8.08
N ILE A 316 -11.31 16.44 8.81
CA ILE A 316 -10.38 15.91 9.81
C ILE A 316 -10.08 14.45 9.51
N VAL A 317 -8.83 14.05 9.73
CA VAL A 317 -8.37 12.68 9.53
C VAL A 317 -8.10 12.02 10.87
N TYR A 318 -8.88 11.00 11.19
CA TYR A 318 -8.71 10.21 12.41
C TYR A 318 -8.09 8.85 12.09
N PRO A 319 -7.09 8.38 12.84
CA PRO A 319 -6.66 6.99 12.75
C PRO A 319 -7.79 6.06 13.22
N ASP A 320 -7.85 4.86 12.66
CA ASP A 320 -8.82 3.86 13.08
C ASP A 320 -8.56 3.43 14.54
N PRO A 321 -9.44 3.78 15.49
CA PRO A 321 -9.23 3.49 16.90
C PRO A 321 -9.27 1.99 17.20
N LEU A 322 -10.06 1.20 16.44
CA LEU A 322 -10.13 -0.25 16.62
C LEU A 322 -8.82 -0.93 16.23
N LYS A 323 -8.17 -0.43 15.16
CA LYS A 323 -6.83 -0.90 14.77
C LYS A 323 -5.77 -0.51 15.81
N LEU A 324 -5.87 0.66 16.45
CA LEU A 324 -4.98 1.06 17.53
C LEU A 324 -5.15 0.16 18.76
N ILE A 325 -6.39 -0.10 19.19
CA ILE A 325 -6.69 -0.99 20.31
C ILE A 325 -6.18 -2.41 20.03
N SER A 326 -6.41 -2.91 18.83
CA SER A 326 -5.89 -4.21 18.42
C SER A 326 -4.35 -4.29 18.49
N LYS A 327 -3.64 -3.20 18.20
CA LYS A 327 -2.18 -3.13 18.36
C LYS A 327 -1.74 -3.22 19.83
N LEU A 328 -2.51 -2.68 20.77
CA LEU A 328 -2.21 -2.80 22.20
C LEU A 328 -2.14 -4.25 22.67
N GLY A 329 -3.08 -5.09 22.21
CA GLY A 329 -3.15 -6.50 22.60
C GLY A 329 -2.11 -7.41 21.91
N ASN A 330 -1.46 -6.97 20.84
CA ASN A 330 -0.60 -7.79 19.98
C ASN A 330 0.90 -7.53 20.15
N LYS A 331 1.34 -6.98 21.28
CA LYS A 331 2.75 -6.66 21.51
C LYS A 331 3.31 -7.43 22.69
N SER A 332 4.45 -8.08 22.44
CA SER A 332 5.31 -8.60 23.50
C SER A 332 6.37 -7.55 23.80
N LEU A 333 6.21 -6.82 24.89
CA LEU A 333 7.09 -5.73 25.31
C LEU A 333 7.98 -6.17 26.46
N VAL A 334 9.26 -5.87 26.40
CA VAL A 334 10.26 -6.26 27.40
C VAL A 334 10.83 -5.00 28.05
N GLY A 335 10.53 -4.80 29.34
CA GLY A 335 11.08 -3.70 30.13
C GLY A 335 10.38 -2.35 29.91
N TYR A 336 10.71 -1.42 30.82
CA TYR A 336 10.07 -0.10 30.90
C TYR A 336 10.35 0.79 29.69
N GLU A 337 11.55 0.75 29.15
CA GLU A 337 11.95 1.58 28.00
C GLU A 337 11.17 1.19 26.74
N HIS A 338 11.09 -0.10 26.43
CA HIS A 338 10.35 -0.61 25.29
C HIS A 338 8.84 -0.29 25.36
N VAL A 339 8.24 -0.36 26.58
CA VAL A 339 6.84 0.06 26.79
C VAL A 339 6.66 1.55 26.53
N GLU A 340 7.61 2.38 26.96
CA GLU A 340 7.54 3.83 26.75
C GLU A 340 7.74 4.23 25.30
N GLU A 341 8.70 3.64 24.61
CA GLU A 341 8.90 3.84 23.17
C GLU A 341 7.61 3.45 22.38
N PHE A 342 6.99 2.36 22.75
CA PHE A 342 5.74 1.94 22.14
C PHE A 342 4.60 2.94 22.42
N ARG A 343 4.48 3.44 23.65
CA ARG A 343 3.48 4.47 24.00
C ARG A 343 3.68 5.74 23.19
N ILE A 344 4.90 6.23 23.07
CA ILE A 344 5.23 7.42 22.27
C ILE A 344 4.87 7.20 20.82
N SER A 345 5.23 6.05 20.25
CA SER A 345 4.86 5.69 18.86
C SER A 345 3.35 5.65 18.63
N LEU A 346 2.57 5.23 19.62
CA LEU A 346 1.10 5.25 19.52
C LEU A 346 0.52 6.66 19.69
N LEU A 347 1.11 7.50 20.54
CA LEU A 347 0.73 8.90 20.69
C LEU A 347 0.89 9.66 19.37
N ASP A 348 2.01 9.47 18.68
CA ASP A 348 2.26 10.08 17.36
C ASP A 348 1.18 9.72 16.33
N VAL A 349 0.71 8.48 16.35
CA VAL A 349 -0.35 8.04 15.45
C VAL A 349 -1.74 8.52 15.91
N ALA A 350 -1.97 8.56 17.22
CA ALA A 350 -3.29 8.84 17.80
C ALA A 350 -3.55 10.33 18.08
N HIS A 351 -2.61 11.23 17.76
CA HIS A 351 -2.67 12.61 18.21
C HIS A 351 -3.97 13.34 17.81
N SER A 352 -4.50 13.07 16.62
CA SER A 352 -5.76 13.69 16.18
C SER A 352 -6.99 13.22 16.99
N LEU A 353 -6.93 12.03 17.63
CA LEU A 353 -8.00 11.54 18.52
C LEU A 353 -8.12 12.36 19.83
N PHE A 354 -7.14 13.18 20.16
CA PHE A 354 -7.27 14.10 21.30
C PHE A 354 -8.14 15.32 21.00
N ASN A 355 -8.46 15.56 19.73
CA ASN A 355 -9.45 16.56 19.32
C ASN A 355 -10.82 15.90 19.18
N GLY A 356 -11.63 15.95 20.24
CA GLY A 356 -12.93 15.30 20.31
C GLY A 356 -14.09 16.00 19.58
N ALA A 357 -13.83 17.12 18.88
CA ALA A 357 -14.88 17.98 18.31
C ALA A 357 -15.85 17.25 17.38
N TYR A 358 -15.39 16.24 16.64
CA TYR A 358 -16.16 15.51 15.63
C TYR A 358 -16.32 14.02 15.95
N PHE A 359 -16.22 13.61 17.21
CA PHE A 359 -16.34 12.20 17.59
C PHE A 359 -17.71 11.60 17.25
N HIS A 360 -18.77 12.38 17.25
CA HIS A 360 -20.08 11.90 16.80
C HIS A 360 -20.08 11.46 15.33
N LEU A 361 -19.37 12.19 14.44
CA LEU A 361 -19.20 11.78 13.04
C LEU A 361 -18.26 10.59 12.90
N LEU A 362 -17.24 10.47 13.75
CA LEU A 362 -16.36 9.32 13.78
C LEU A 362 -17.10 8.06 14.27
N ASP A 363 -18.00 8.18 15.26
CA ASP A 363 -18.87 7.09 15.71
C ASP A 363 -19.76 6.59 14.56
N ASP A 364 -20.38 7.51 13.81
CA ASP A 364 -21.18 7.19 12.64
C ASP A 364 -20.35 6.47 11.56
N ALA A 365 -19.12 6.93 11.32
CA ALA A 365 -18.22 6.33 10.32
C ALA A 365 -17.74 4.93 10.75
N ILE A 366 -17.49 4.73 12.03
CA ILE A 366 -17.14 3.41 12.57
C ILE A 366 -18.35 2.47 12.47
N HIS A 367 -19.55 2.97 12.78
CA HIS A 367 -20.77 2.17 12.69
C HIS A 367 -21.10 1.77 11.25
N GLU A 368 -20.79 2.61 10.26
CA GLU A 368 -20.91 2.24 8.83
C GLU A 368 -20.07 1.03 8.47
N LEU A 369 -18.83 0.94 8.97
CA LEU A 369 -17.93 -0.20 8.72
C LEU A 369 -18.23 -1.41 9.62
N PHE A 370 -18.64 -1.14 10.86
CA PHE A 370 -18.86 -2.14 11.90
C PHE A 370 -20.22 -1.90 12.57
N PRO A 371 -21.33 -2.35 11.98
CA PRO A 371 -22.69 -2.06 12.48
C PRO A 371 -22.95 -2.52 13.93
N ASN A 372 -22.17 -3.47 14.42
CA ASN A 372 -22.26 -3.97 15.81
C ASN A 372 -21.36 -3.20 16.79
N ALA A 373 -20.56 -2.24 16.34
CA ALA A 373 -19.71 -1.42 17.19
C ALA A 373 -20.51 -0.19 17.65
N GLY A 374 -20.92 -0.15 18.91
CA GLY A 374 -21.60 1.01 19.52
C GLY A 374 -20.75 1.67 20.60
N GLY A 375 -20.95 2.97 20.83
CA GLY A 375 -20.34 3.72 21.91
C GLY A 375 -18.83 3.93 21.78
N CYS A 376 -18.32 4.02 20.56
CA CYS A 376 -16.87 4.14 20.27
C CYS A 376 -16.27 5.39 20.89
N SER A 377 -17.02 6.48 21.05
CA SER A 377 -16.54 7.72 21.70
C SER A 377 -16.03 7.47 23.13
N PHE A 378 -16.72 6.61 23.90
CA PHE A 378 -16.23 6.24 25.23
C PHE A 378 -14.91 5.46 25.15
N VAL A 379 -14.81 4.51 24.24
CA VAL A 379 -13.62 3.68 24.06
C VAL A 379 -12.44 4.53 23.57
N ILE A 380 -12.68 5.48 22.68
CA ILE A 380 -11.66 6.44 22.20
C ILE A 380 -11.15 7.30 23.36
N ASN A 381 -12.06 7.82 24.22
CA ASN A 381 -11.68 8.59 25.39
C ASN A 381 -10.83 7.77 26.37
N CYS A 382 -11.18 6.50 26.58
CA CYS A 382 -10.36 5.59 27.38
C CYS A 382 -8.97 5.38 26.77
N LEU A 383 -8.91 5.14 25.45
CA LEU A 383 -7.64 5.00 24.74
C LEU A 383 -6.76 6.25 24.91
N CYS A 384 -7.32 7.44 24.69
CA CYS A 384 -6.62 8.70 24.89
C CYS A 384 -6.10 8.89 26.32
N LYS A 385 -6.91 8.50 27.32
CA LYS A 385 -6.50 8.52 28.73
C LYS A 385 -5.31 7.60 29.00
N TYR A 386 -5.36 6.35 28.51
CA TYR A 386 -4.24 5.41 28.65
C TYR A 386 -2.98 5.90 27.95
N LEU A 387 -3.11 6.47 26.77
CA LEU A 387 -1.95 7.02 26.03
C LEU A 387 -1.35 8.26 26.72
N SER A 388 -2.18 9.11 27.35
CA SER A 388 -1.72 10.31 28.06
C SER A 388 -1.01 9.99 29.37
N ASP A 389 -1.50 8.98 30.10
CA ASP A 389 -0.97 8.61 31.42
C ASP A 389 0.05 7.48 31.30
N LYS A 390 1.31 7.81 31.50
CA LYS A 390 2.44 6.89 31.46
C LYS A 390 2.32 5.71 32.44
N ARG A 391 1.73 5.93 33.63
CA ARG A 391 1.56 4.89 34.65
C ARG A 391 0.44 3.93 34.23
N LEU A 392 -0.70 4.46 33.80
CA LEU A 392 -1.80 3.66 33.30
C LEU A 392 -1.37 2.83 32.08
N PHE A 393 -0.64 3.42 31.13
CA PHE A 393 -0.16 2.69 29.96
C PHE A 393 0.77 1.53 30.34
N ARG A 394 1.68 1.77 31.29
CA ARG A 394 2.60 0.73 31.80
C ARG A 394 1.87 -0.42 32.47
N SER A 395 0.78 -0.15 33.19
CA SER A 395 -0.02 -1.20 33.87
C SER A 395 -0.67 -2.19 32.91
N LEU A 396 -0.76 -1.87 31.61
CA LEU A 396 -1.24 -2.83 30.58
C LEU A 396 -0.23 -3.96 30.32
N TYR A 397 1.06 -3.75 30.57
CA TYR A 397 2.13 -4.67 30.16
C TYR A 397 3.00 -5.16 31.30
N ILE A 398 3.06 -4.42 32.38
CA ILE A 398 3.97 -4.68 33.51
C ILE A 398 3.15 -4.60 34.78
N ASP A 399 3.25 -5.64 35.62
CA ASP A 399 2.65 -5.61 36.94
C ASP A 399 3.35 -4.55 37.79
N VAL A 400 2.64 -3.45 38.07
CA VAL A 400 3.17 -2.28 38.80
C VAL A 400 3.12 -2.50 40.31
N SER A 401 2.53 -3.63 40.77
CA SER A 401 2.44 -3.99 42.18
C SER A 401 3.67 -4.74 42.71
N LYS A 402 4.59 -5.07 41.84
CA LYS A 402 5.91 -5.60 42.15
C LYS A 402 6.97 -4.52 41.88
#